data_d2fd18b93c70cc1a5a6e3b03f562ed4f
#
_entry.id   d2fd18b93c70cc1a5a6e3b03f562ed4f
#
_cell.length_a   1.000
_cell.length_b   1.000
_cell.length_c   1.000
_cell.angle_alpha   90.00
_cell.angle_beta   90.00
_cell.angle_gamma   90.00
#
_symmetry.space_group_name_H-M   'P 1'
#
loop_
_entity.id
_entity.type
_entity.pdbx_description
1 polymer ?
#
loop_
_entity_poly.entity_id
_entity_poly.type
_entity_poly.pdbx_seq_one_letter_code
_entity_poly.pdbx_strand_id
1 'polypeptide(L)'
;MAQQSERDIIHPITIMLDGPTSYHAWSQNMIIFLKSRKLWRYVTGSIPKLVPNPKSKATAAKDVSKTAVTTNDYEKRLEKWESIQSKILSWFINTSIPSIHDLLPRLKTAEAAWKFLADCYNCTNDSSLEFHIESKLYQMHQETGQFISDFYSQTSTRWE
;
A
#
# COMPACT_ATOMS: atom_id res chain seq x y z
N MET A 1 -23.10 -13.25 -17.07
CA MET A 1 -22.02 -12.27 -17.36
C MET A 1 -21.36 -11.80 -16.07
N ALA A 2 -20.76 -12.69 -15.27
CA ALA A 2 -20.14 -12.34 -13.98
C ALA A 2 -18.79 -13.05 -13.72
N GLN A 3 -18.09 -13.49 -14.76
CA GLN A 3 -16.82 -14.23 -14.60
C GLN A 3 -15.58 -13.53 -15.16
N GLN A 4 -15.68 -12.26 -15.51
CA GLN A 4 -14.57 -11.52 -16.10
C GLN A 4 -13.79 -10.66 -15.08
N SER A 5 -14.26 -10.58 -13.83
CA SER A 5 -13.67 -9.73 -12.79
C SER A 5 -12.52 -10.37 -11.99
N GLU A 6 -12.33 -11.68 -12.08
CA GLU A 6 -11.29 -12.38 -11.29
C GLU A 6 -9.96 -12.61 -12.03
N ARG A 7 -9.91 -12.38 -13.34
CA ARG A 7 -8.68 -12.59 -14.12
C ARG A 7 -7.70 -11.41 -14.11
N ASP A 8 -8.10 -10.26 -13.59
CA ASP A 8 -7.22 -9.07 -13.47
C ASP A 8 -6.26 -9.11 -12.27
N ILE A 9 -6.15 -10.26 -11.60
CA ILE A 9 -5.37 -10.41 -10.36
C ILE A 9 -3.90 -10.76 -10.62
N ILE A 10 -3.49 -10.93 -11.88
CA ILE A 10 -2.20 -11.53 -12.19
C ILE A 10 -1.21 -10.48 -12.71
N HIS A 11 -0.84 -9.53 -11.86
CA HIS A 11 0.53 -9.01 -11.82
C HIS A 11 0.94 -8.99 -10.35
N PRO A 12 1.62 -10.04 -9.87
CA PRO A 12 2.15 -10.03 -8.52
C PRO A 12 3.16 -8.88 -8.42
N ILE A 13 3.07 -8.11 -7.35
CA ILE A 13 4.14 -7.19 -6.99
C ILE A 13 5.35 -8.08 -6.73
N THR A 14 6.35 -7.99 -7.60
CA THR A 14 7.55 -8.84 -7.53
C THR A 14 8.60 -8.28 -6.60
N ILE A 15 8.50 -6.99 -6.26
CA ILE A 15 9.44 -6.33 -5.36
C ILE A 15 8.97 -6.55 -3.93
N MET A 16 9.84 -7.17 -3.13
CA MET A 16 9.64 -7.38 -1.70
C MET A 16 10.18 -6.18 -0.92
N LEU A 17 9.42 -5.74 0.08
CA LEU A 17 9.90 -4.77 1.05
C LEU A 17 10.78 -5.48 2.07
N ASP A 18 12.08 -5.22 2.04
CA ASP A 18 13.08 -5.79 2.94
C ASP A 18 13.83 -4.74 3.78
N GLY A 19 13.53 -3.45 3.54
CA GLY A 19 14.14 -2.33 4.27
C GLY A 19 14.14 -1.03 3.49
N PRO A 20 14.96 -0.05 3.91
CA PRO A 20 15.02 1.27 3.29
C PRO A 20 15.41 1.24 1.80
N THR A 21 16.30 0.32 1.42
CA THR A 21 16.84 0.23 0.05
C THR A 21 15.81 -0.21 -0.97
N SER A 22 14.86 -1.07 -0.59
CA SER A 22 13.76 -1.55 -1.45
C SER A 22 12.51 -0.72 -1.34
N TYR A 23 12.39 0.11 -0.29
CA TYR A 23 11.16 0.85 0.01
C TYR A 23 10.71 1.74 -1.15
N HIS A 24 11.63 2.47 -1.78
CA HIS A 24 11.29 3.36 -2.88
C HIS A 24 10.64 2.60 -4.05
N ALA A 25 11.31 1.57 -4.55
CA ALA A 25 10.80 0.76 -5.65
C ALA A 25 9.51 0.02 -5.28
N TRP A 26 9.45 -0.57 -4.07
CA TRP A 26 8.25 -1.22 -3.56
C TRP A 26 7.06 -0.25 -3.46
N SER A 27 7.27 0.94 -2.89
CA SER A 27 6.21 1.93 -2.70
C SER A 27 5.64 2.43 -4.02
N GLN A 28 6.48 2.72 -5.02
CA GLN A 28 6.03 3.12 -6.36
C GLN A 28 5.18 2.03 -7.03
N ASN A 29 5.63 0.78 -6.98
CA ASN A 29 4.88 -0.35 -7.54
C ASN A 29 3.54 -0.54 -6.81
N MET A 30 3.53 -0.43 -5.47
CA MET A 30 2.32 -0.54 -4.67
C MET A 30 1.32 0.60 -4.99
N ILE A 31 1.79 1.82 -5.16
CA ILE A 31 0.95 2.96 -5.56
C ILE A 31 0.27 2.70 -6.90
N ILE A 32 1.05 2.26 -7.91
CA ILE A 32 0.51 1.95 -9.24
C ILE A 32 -0.52 0.81 -9.14
N PHE A 33 -0.19 -0.24 -8.41
CA PHE A 33 -1.05 -1.40 -8.19
C PHE A 33 -2.39 -1.02 -7.54
N LEU A 34 -2.36 -0.20 -6.49
CA LEU A 34 -3.57 0.24 -5.78
C LEU A 34 -4.38 1.26 -6.59
N LYS A 35 -3.72 2.14 -7.35
CA LYS A 35 -4.39 3.08 -8.25
C LYS A 35 -5.14 2.36 -9.37
N SER A 36 -4.53 1.35 -10.00
CA SER A 36 -5.17 0.56 -11.06
C SER A 36 -6.47 -0.11 -10.59
N ARG A 37 -6.57 -0.44 -9.31
CA ARG A 37 -7.76 -1.04 -8.67
C ARG A 37 -8.70 -0.02 -8.01
N LYS A 38 -8.42 1.27 -8.13
CA LYS A 38 -9.19 2.37 -7.52
C LYS A 38 -9.20 2.31 -5.98
N LEU A 39 -8.18 1.69 -5.38
CA LEU A 39 -8.07 1.47 -3.92
C LEU A 39 -7.14 2.47 -3.23
N TRP A 40 -6.36 3.24 -3.97
CA TRP A 40 -5.41 4.21 -3.42
C TRP A 40 -6.04 5.22 -2.47
N ARG A 41 -7.30 5.61 -2.72
CA ARG A 41 -8.04 6.55 -1.86
C ARG A 41 -8.27 6.06 -0.43
N TYR A 42 -8.23 4.75 -0.18
CA TYR A 42 -8.31 4.18 1.16
C TYR A 42 -6.99 4.33 1.92
N VAL A 43 -5.87 4.32 1.21
CA VAL A 43 -4.52 4.50 1.77
C VAL A 43 -4.22 5.96 2.06
N THR A 44 -4.75 6.89 1.25
CA THR A 44 -4.60 8.33 1.47
C THR A 44 -5.59 8.91 2.48
N GLY A 45 -6.44 8.10 3.10
CA GLY A 45 -7.47 8.57 4.03
C GLY A 45 -8.62 9.34 3.38
N SER A 46 -8.65 9.44 2.03
CA SER A 46 -9.73 10.15 1.31
C SER A 46 -11.11 9.46 1.45
N ILE A 47 -11.13 8.20 1.87
CA ILE A 47 -12.34 7.44 2.19
C ILE A 47 -12.27 7.04 3.66
N PRO A 48 -12.73 7.90 4.59
CA PRO A 48 -12.68 7.62 6.01
C PRO A 48 -13.64 6.51 6.40
N LYS A 49 -13.40 5.92 7.59
CA LYS A 49 -14.35 4.97 8.20
C LYS A 49 -15.70 5.65 8.40
N LEU A 50 -16.77 4.97 8.03
CA LEU A 50 -18.11 5.44 8.26
C LEU A 50 -18.37 5.55 9.78
N VAL A 51 -18.79 6.74 10.22
CA VAL A 51 -19.22 6.98 11.60
C VAL A 51 -20.76 6.98 11.62
N PRO A 52 -21.41 6.26 12.54
CA PRO A 52 -22.85 6.34 12.70
C PRO A 52 -23.26 7.80 12.96
N ASN A 53 -24.20 8.33 12.17
CA ASN A 53 -24.67 9.69 12.40
C ASN A 53 -25.54 9.74 13.67
N PRO A 54 -25.10 10.36 14.78
CA PRO A 54 -25.86 10.40 16.02
C PRO A 54 -27.14 11.25 15.92
N LYS A 55 -27.33 12.00 14.82
CA LYS A 55 -28.51 12.87 14.60
C LYS A 55 -29.78 12.10 14.21
N SER A 56 -29.72 10.79 13.96
CA SER A 56 -30.93 10.00 13.71
C SER A 56 -31.65 9.50 14.96
N LYS A 57 -31.15 9.82 16.18
CA LYS A 57 -31.79 9.43 17.45
C LYS A 57 -32.76 10.45 18.05
N ALA A 58 -32.95 11.60 17.41
CA ALA A 58 -33.79 12.65 17.96
C ALA A 58 -34.85 13.11 16.97
N THR A 59 -35.84 12.28 16.72
CA THR A 59 -37.25 12.69 16.54
C THR A 59 -38.14 11.46 16.68
N ALA A 60 -38.98 11.54 17.65
CA ALA A 60 -39.89 10.48 18.08
C ALA A 60 -40.92 10.11 17.00
N ALA A 61 -41.27 8.83 17.00
CA ALA A 61 -42.53 8.24 16.58
C ALA A 61 -42.94 8.38 15.12
N LYS A 62 -42.89 7.25 14.46
CA LYS A 62 -43.49 6.80 13.19
C LYS A 62 -42.44 6.62 12.06
N ASP A 63 -41.86 5.49 12.06
CA ASP A 63 -41.55 4.61 10.91
C ASP A 63 -40.46 3.58 11.28
N VAL A 64 -40.87 2.49 11.92
CA VAL A 64 -39.98 1.36 12.28
C VAL A 64 -39.40 0.70 11.02
N SER A 65 -40.05 0.86 9.87
CA SER A 65 -39.62 0.25 8.60
C SER A 65 -38.43 0.98 7.92
N LYS A 66 -38.36 2.33 8.03
CA LYS A 66 -37.28 3.11 7.43
C LYS A 66 -35.97 3.07 8.21
N THR A 67 -36.05 2.91 9.52
CA THR A 67 -34.87 2.87 10.39
C THR A 67 -34.08 1.57 10.22
N ALA A 68 -34.77 0.45 9.99
CA ALA A 68 -34.14 -0.85 9.75
C ALA A 68 -33.38 -0.91 8.40
N VAL A 69 -33.90 -0.25 7.35
CA VAL A 69 -33.24 -0.18 6.02
C VAL A 69 -31.97 0.67 6.07
N THR A 70 -31.98 1.78 6.79
CA THR A 70 -30.79 2.65 6.93
C THR A 70 -29.70 2.03 7.78
N THR A 71 -30.02 1.27 8.80
CA THR A 71 -29.05 0.54 9.64
C THR A 71 -28.38 -0.57 8.85
N ASN A 72 -29.14 -1.35 8.10
CA ASN A 72 -28.62 -2.44 7.27
C ASN A 72 -27.72 -1.91 6.14
N ASP A 73 -28.06 -0.77 5.53
CA ASP A 73 -27.21 -0.14 4.52
C ASP A 73 -25.88 0.37 5.13
N TYR A 74 -25.94 0.96 6.32
CA TYR A 74 -24.74 1.38 7.04
C TYR A 74 -23.82 0.19 7.34
N GLU A 75 -24.36 -0.89 7.88
CA GLU A 75 -23.61 -2.11 8.23
C GLU A 75 -22.94 -2.72 6.99
N LYS A 76 -23.66 -2.86 5.88
CA LYS A 76 -23.11 -3.35 4.60
C LYS A 76 -21.97 -2.47 4.06
N ARG A 77 -22.11 -1.16 4.18
CA ARG A 77 -21.07 -0.22 3.73
C ARG A 77 -19.86 -0.25 4.64
N LEU A 78 -20.05 -0.43 5.94
CA LEU A 78 -18.98 -0.59 6.92
C LEU A 78 -18.22 -1.89 6.68
N GLU A 79 -18.92 -3.00 6.52
CA GLU A 79 -18.35 -4.31 6.20
C GLU A 79 -17.51 -4.26 4.91
N LYS A 80 -18.04 -3.62 3.87
CA LYS A 80 -17.31 -3.42 2.62
C LYS A 80 -16.05 -2.59 2.82
N TRP A 81 -16.10 -1.52 3.61
CA TRP A 81 -14.95 -0.70 3.93
C TRP A 81 -13.88 -1.51 4.68
N GLU A 82 -14.27 -2.27 5.70
CA GLU A 82 -13.38 -3.11 6.50
C GLU A 82 -12.76 -4.26 5.66
N SER A 83 -13.53 -4.86 4.77
CA SER A 83 -13.05 -5.86 3.82
C SER A 83 -11.96 -5.30 2.90
N ILE A 84 -12.13 -4.07 2.40
CA ILE A 84 -11.13 -3.40 1.56
C ILE A 84 -9.87 -3.09 2.36
N GLN A 85 -9.99 -2.61 3.60
CA GLN A 85 -8.84 -2.38 4.48
C GLN A 85 -8.02 -3.66 4.69
N SER A 86 -8.70 -4.75 5.03
CA SER A 86 -8.06 -6.07 5.22
C SER A 86 -7.37 -6.56 3.95
N LYS A 87 -7.98 -6.34 2.79
CA LYS A 87 -7.41 -6.71 1.49
C LYS A 87 -6.11 -5.94 1.20
N ILE A 88 -6.09 -4.64 1.44
CA ILE A 88 -4.88 -3.81 1.24
C ILE A 88 -3.79 -4.22 2.23
N LEU A 89 -4.12 -4.40 3.50
CA LEU A 89 -3.18 -4.86 4.52
C LEU A 89 -2.58 -6.23 4.18
N SER A 90 -3.39 -7.15 3.67
CA SER A 90 -2.92 -8.46 3.19
C SER A 90 -1.88 -8.33 2.08
N TRP A 91 -2.04 -7.38 1.16
CA TRP A 91 -1.02 -7.15 0.13
C TRP A 91 0.27 -6.57 0.71
N PHE A 92 0.21 -5.65 1.66
CA PHE A 92 1.40 -5.13 2.34
C PHE A 92 2.14 -6.27 3.06
N ILE A 93 1.41 -7.11 3.79
CA ILE A 93 1.96 -8.28 4.49
C ILE A 93 2.65 -9.24 3.51
N ASN A 94 1.96 -9.62 2.44
CA ASN A 94 2.46 -10.61 1.48
C ASN A 94 3.64 -10.11 0.62
N THR A 95 3.85 -8.80 0.57
CA THR A 95 4.97 -8.18 -0.16
C THR A 95 6.07 -7.65 0.75
N SER A 96 6.08 -8.05 2.02
CA SER A 96 7.09 -7.67 3.01
C SER A 96 7.76 -8.91 3.59
N ILE A 97 9.01 -8.75 4.03
CA ILE A 97 9.71 -9.81 4.76
C ILE A 97 9.08 -10.04 6.15
N PRO A 98 9.28 -11.21 6.79
CA PRO A 98 8.65 -11.55 8.07
C PRO A 98 8.85 -10.52 9.18
N SER A 99 10.02 -9.93 9.28
CA SER A 99 10.32 -8.90 10.30
C SER A 99 9.47 -7.62 10.16
N ILE A 100 9.03 -7.30 8.95
CA ILE A 100 8.18 -6.14 8.66
C ILE A 100 6.72 -6.54 8.77
N HIS A 101 6.34 -7.69 8.18
CA HIS A 101 4.95 -8.12 8.17
C HIS A 101 4.38 -8.34 9.57
N ASP A 102 5.19 -8.79 10.55
CA ASP A 102 4.75 -9.01 11.93
C ASP A 102 4.32 -7.74 12.67
N LEU A 103 4.73 -6.58 12.17
CA LEU A 103 4.36 -5.27 12.71
C LEU A 103 3.02 -4.77 12.15
N LEU A 104 2.67 -5.14 10.92
CA LEU A 104 1.52 -4.61 10.18
C LEU A 104 0.14 -5.01 10.77
N PRO A 105 -0.09 -6.23 11.30
CA PRO A 105 -1.38 -6.62 11.87
C PRO A 105 -1.82 -5.79 13.09
N ARG A 106 -0.88 -5.08 13.72
CA ARG A 106 -1.19 -4.15 14.82
C ARG A 106 -1.86 -2.86 14.33
N LEU A 107 -1.78 -2.59 13.04
CA LEU A 107 -2.32 -1.39 12.40
C LEU A 107 -3.69 -1.72 11.80
N LYS A 108 -4.71 -0.98 12.22
CA LYS A 108 -6.11 -1.28 11.87
C LYS A 108 -6.54 -0.80 10.49
N THR A 109 -5.76 0.10 9.88
CA THR A 109 -6.10 0.73 8.60
C THR A 109 -4.91 0.72 7.65
N ALA A 110 -5.22 0.66 6.36
CA ALA A 110 -4.22 0.75 5.30
C ALA A 110 -3.47 2.09 5.32
N GLU A 111 -4.15 3.18 5.69
CA GLU A 111 -3.55 4.50 5.87
C GLU A 111 -2.49 4.49 6.98
N ALA A 112 -2.83 3.94 8.17
CA ALA A 112 -1.90 3.85 9.29
C ALA A 112 -0.69 2.97 8.94
N ALA A 113 -0.91 1.85 8.24
CA ALA A 113 0.15 0.96 7.79
C ALA A 113 1.07 1.63 6.78
N TRP A 114 0.50 2.34 5.80
CA TRP A 114 1.28 3.06 4.80
C TRP A 114 2.15 4.15 5.43
N LYS A 115 1.55 4.95 6.32
CA LYS A 115 2.26 6.00 7.05
C LYS A 115 3.39 5.41 7.90
N PHE A 116 3.11 4.35 8.63
CA PHE A 116 4.13 3.66 9.44
C PHE A 116 5.31 3.19 8.58
N LEU A 117 5.06 2.56 7.43
CA LEU A 117 6.11 2.12 6.51
C LEU A 117 6.90 3.30 5.93
N ALA A 118 6.22 4.40 5.60
CA ALA A 118 6.86 5.61 5.14
C ALA A 118 7.77 6.22 6.22
N ASP A 119 7.28 6.32 7.45
CA ASP A 119 8.05 6.87 8.57
C ASP A 119 9.28 6.01 8.91
N CYS A 120 9.17 4.68 8.75
CA CYS A 120 10.29 3.76 9.04
C CYS A 120 11.33 3.68 7.91
N TYR A 121 10.91 3.76 6.66
CA TYR A 121 11.74 3.36 5.51
C TYR A 121 11.90 4.43 4.43
N ASN A 122 11.16 5.53 4.49
CA ASN A 122 11.30 6.63 3.52
C ASN A 122 12.49 7.53 3.90
N CYS A 123 13.69 7.02 3.69
CA CYS A 123 14.94 7.72 4.01
C CYS A 123 15.32 8.75 2.93
N THR A 124 14.39 9.63 2.53
CA THR A 124 14.64 10.64 1.48
C THR A 124 15.77 11.62 1.83
N ASN A 125 16.23 11.65 3.08
CA ASN A 125 17.31 12.52 3.56
C ASN A 125 18.35 11.74 4.39
N ASP A 126 18.47 10.43 4.22
CA ASP A 126 19.45 9.64 4.97
C ASP A 126 20.80 9.67 4.25
N SER A 127 21.70 10.54 4.73
CA SER A 127 23.08 10.63 4.26
C SER A 127 23.83 9.27 4.32
N SER A 128 23.40 8.37 5.20
CA SER A 128 23.95 7.01 5.30
C SER A 128 23.58 6.17 4.07
N LEU A 129 22.34 6.27 3.60
CA LEU A 129 21.89 5.58 2.38
C LEU A 129 22.58 6.16 1.15
N GLU A 130 22.69 7.49 1.06
CA GLU A 130 23.40 8.18 0.00
C GLU A 130 24.86 7.74 -0.08
N PHE A 131 25.58 7.75 1.05
CA PHE A 131 26.95 7.26 1.16
C PHE A 131 27.08 5.78 0.77
N HIS A 132 26.11 4.93 1.16
CA HIS A 132 26.11 3.52 0.82
C HIS A 132 25.94 3.29 -0.71
N ILE A 133 25.04 4.04 -1.34
CA ILE A 133 24.82 4.02 -2.79
C ILE A 133 26.08 4.50 -3.52
N GLU A 134 26.63 5.64 -3.10
CA GLU A 134 27.88 6.17 -3.66
C GLU A 134 29.03 5.17 -3.52
N SER A 135 29.23 4.58 -2.35
CA SER A 135 30.26 3.56 -2.12
C SER A 135 30.10 2.37 -3.05
N LYS A 136 28.88 1.91 -3.28
CA LYS A 136 28.60 0.83 -4.23
C LYS A 136 28.88 1.21 -5.66
N LEU A 137 28.54 2.44 -6.05
CA LEU A 137 28.84 2.96 -7.39
C LEU A 137 30.35 3.04 -7.64
N TYR A 138 31.14 3.53 -6.67
CA TYR A 138 32.61 3.56 -6.76
C TYR A 138 33.23 2.16 -6.87
N GLN A 139 32.59 1.14 -6.32
CA GLN A 139 33.05 -0.26 -6.41
C GLN A 139 32.64 -0.94 -7.72
N MET A 140 31.75 -0.32 -8.49
CA MET A 140 31.33 -0.88 -9.77
C MET A 140 32.37 -0.56 -10.84
N HIS A 141 32.93 -1.60 -11.43
CA HIS A 141 33.84 -1.51 -12.58
C HIS A 141 33.19 -2.20 -13.77
N GLN A 142 33.39 -1.62 -14.95
CA GLN A 142 33.03 -2.30 -16.18
C GLN A 142 33.91 -3.54 -16.34
N GLU A 143 33.27 -4.71 -16.47
CA GLU A 143 34.01 -5.95 -16.70
C GLU A 143 34.55 -6.02 -18.11
N THR A 144 35.68 -6.72 -18.30
CA THR A 144 36.30 -6.90 -19.61
C THR A 144 35.31 -7.67 -20.51
N GLY A 145 34.81 -6.99 -21.57
CA GLY A 145 33.82 -7.55 -22.50
C GLY A 145 32.36 -7.16 -22.21
N GLN A 146 32.10 -6.41 -21.16
CA GLN A 146 30.75 -5.88 -20.87
C GLN A 146 30.46 -4.69 -21.81
N PHE A 147 29.25 -4.68 -22.43
CA PHE A 147 28.80 -3.54 -23.23
C PHE A 147 28.55 -2.32 -22.35
N ILE A 148 28.91 -1.15 -22.84
CA ILE A 148 28.73 0.13 -22.15
C ILE A 148 27.25 0.39 -21.82
N SER A 149 26.35 -0.01 -22.71
CA SER A 149 24.90 0.09 -22.48
C SER A 149 24.43 -0.69 -21.27
N ASP A 150 24.96 -1.90 -21.05
CA ASP A 150 24.59 -2.77 -19.94
C ASP A 150 25.15 -2.24 -18.62
N PHE A 151 26.40 -1.76 -18.64
CA PHE A 151 27.00 -1.10 -17.50
C PHE A 151 26.24 0.18 -17.12
N TYR A 152 25.84 0.99 -18.09
CA TYR A 152 25.06 2.19 -17.88
C TYR A 152 23.67 1.87 -17.31
N SER A 153 22.98 0.86 -17.81
CA SER A 153 21.70 0.41 -17.26
C SER A 153 21.81 -0.06 -15.82
N GLN A 154 22.86 -0.79 -15.46
CA GLN A 154 23.10 -1.24 -14.07
C GLN A 154 23.40 -0.09 -13.13
N THR A 155 24.06 0.96 -13.61
CA THR A 155 24.34 2.14 -12.78
C THR A 155 23.10 3.03 -12.64
N SER A 156 22.34 3.27 -13.72
CA SER A 156 21.17 4.16 -13.68
C SER A 156 20.03 3.62 -12.85
N THR A 157 19.78 2.31 -12.82
CA THR A 157 18.74 1.69 -11.97
C THR A 157 19.01 1.81 -10.47
N ARG A 158 20.18 2.26 -10.06
CA ARG A 158 20.54 2.46 -8.65
C ARG A 158 20.40 3.90 -8.16
N TRP A 159 20.17 4.85 -9.08
CA TRP A 159 19.95 6.25 -8.75
C TRP A 159 18.45 6.60 -8.60
N GLU A 160 17.55 5.75 -9.08
CA GLU A 160 16.10 5.87 -8.89
C GLU A 160 15.62 5.19 -7.61
#